data_584359330198e04615aa74c517267716
#
_entry.id   584359330198e04615aa74c517267716
#
_cell.length_a   1.000
_cell.length_b   1.000
_cell.length_c   1.000
_cell.angle_alpha   90.00
_cell.angle_beta   90.00
_cell.angle_gamma   90.00
#
_symmetry.space_group_name_H-M   'P 1'
#
loop_
_entity.id
_entity.type
_entity.pdbx_description
1 polymer ?
#
loop_
_entity_poly.entity_id
_entity_poly.type
_entity_poly.pdbx_seq_one_letter_code
_entity_poly.pdbx_strand_id
1 'polypeptide(L)'
;MRKNTINIGIIGTGKHGSRYATHILNDCPNLRLKAISRRSAIGQQQGAEWGANYLSDWRKLIYCQDIEAVIAATPPTLNLAIARECAIAGKPLLLEKPLADTLASAREILSLTRNQNLRLTVAQTLRYNPIIHAM
;
A
#
# COMPACT_ATOMS: atom_id res chain seq x y z
N MET A 1 12.86 -1.59 -25.57
CA MET A 1 11.75 -1.96 -24.64
C MET A 1 11.84 -1.06 -23.41
N ARG A 2 10.84 -0.23 -23.21
CA ARG A 2 10.73 0.49 -21.94
C ARG A 2 10.38 -0.53 -20.86
N LYS A 3 11.25 -0.74 -19.88
CA LYS A 3 10.87 -1.37 -18.62
C LYS A 3 9.76 -0.50 -18.04
N ASN A 4 8.53 -0.96 -18.04
CA ASN A 4 7.44 -0.29 -17.33
C ASN A 4 7.70 -0.45 -15.82
N THR A 5 8.37 0.54 -15.24
CA THR A 5 8.54 0.63 -13.80
C THR A 5 7.28 1.22 -13.21
N ILE A 6 6.66 0.54 -12.26
CA ILE A 6 5.45 0.97 -11.57
C ILE A 6 5.84 1.81 -10.36
N ASN A 7 5.30 3.01 -10.26
CA ASN A 7 5.51 3.91 -9.13
C ASN A 7 4.58 3.56 -7.97
N ILE A 8 5.17 3.22 -6.83
CA ILE A 8 4.49 2.80 -5.61
C ILE A 8 4.49 3.91 -4.57
N GLY A 9 3.35 4.11 -3.93
CA GLY A 9 3.22 4.88 -2.71
C GLY A 9 2.97 3.97 -1.50
N ILE A 10 3.62 4.23 -0.37
CA ILE A 10 3.41 3.47 0.87
C ILE A 10 2.79 4.38 1.92
N ILE A 11 1.65 3.96 2.46
CA ILE A 11 0.99 4.58 3.61
C ILE A 11 1.30 3.75 4.85
N GLY A 12 1.95 4.37 5.83
CA GLY A 12 2.39 3.70 7.04
C GLY A 12 3.75 3.01 6.87
N THR A 13 4.80 3.68 7.30
CA THR A 13 6.19 3.20 7.21
C THR A 13 6.74 2.79 8.56
N GLY A 14 5.92 2.13 9.37
CA GLY A 14 6.34 1.42 10.56
C GLY A 14 7.10 0.14 10.22
N LYS A 15 7.08 -0.84 11.11
CA LYS A 15 7.81 -2.10 10.94
C LYS A 15 7.50 -2.81 9.61
N HIS A 16 6.22 -2.97 9.26
CA HIS A 16 5.83 -3.67 8.03
C HIS A 16 6.01 -2.79 6.78
N GLY A 17 5.62 -1.53 6.85
CA GLY A 17 5.79 -0.61 5.72
C GLY A 17 7.25 -0.40 5.34
N SER A 18 8.15 -0.36 6.31
CA SER A 18 9.60 -0.28 6.07
C SER A 18 10.15 -1.53 5.37
N ARG A 19 9.61 -2.72 5.65
CA ARG A 19 9.98 -3.94 4.94
C ARG A 19 9.56 -3.88 3.47
N TYR A 20 8.34 -3.42 3.17
CA TYR A 20 7.92 -3.20 1.78
C TYR A 20 8.84 -2.21 1.07
N ALA A 21 9.19 -1.10 1.72
CA ALA A 21 10.12 -0.13 1.16
C ALA A 21 11.48 -0.77 0.83
N THR A 22 12.04 -1.53 1.76
CA THR A 22 13.32 -2.23 1.58
C THR A 22 13.26 -3.20 0.38
N HIS A 23 12.19 -3.98 0.26
CA HIS A 23 12.04 -4.90 -0.87
C HIS A 23 11.87 -4.18 -2.20
N ILE A 24 11.12 -3.09 -2.24
CA ILE A 24 10.98 -2.28 -3.46
C ILE A 24 12.34 -1.72 -3.89
N LEU A 25 13.12 -1.22 -2.95
CA LEU A 25 14.40 -0.58 -3.22
C LEU A 25 15.48 -1.58 -3.68
N ASN A 26 15.47 -2.81 -3.11
CA ASN A 26 16.56 -3.75 -3.29
C ASN A 26 16.22 -4.96 -4.17
N ASP A 27 14.97 -5.42 -4.16
CA ASP A 27 14.61 -6.73 -4.70
C ASP A 27 13.62 -6.66 -5.88
N CYS A 28 12.97 -5.51 -6.10
CA CYS A 28 11.93 -5.37 -7.10
C CYS A 28 12.31 -4.36 -8.20
N PRO A 29 13.09 -4.76 -9.21
CA PRO A 29 13.61 -3.83 -10.22
C PRO A 29 12.52 -3.17 -11.09
N ASN A 30 11.31 -3.75 -11.11
CA ASN A 30 10.17 -3.21 -11.85
C ASN A 30 9.30 -2.27 -11.01
N LEU A 31 9.65 -2.04 -9.75
CA LEU A 31 8.95 -1.13 -8.86
C LEU A 31 9.84 0.05 -8.46
N ARG A 32 9.23 1.20 -8.29
CA ARG A 32 9.90 2.40 -7.77
C ARG A 32 9.12 2.92 -6.57
N LEU A 33 9.82 3.10 -5.45
CA LEU A 33 9.26 3.80 -4.30
C LEU A 33 9.23 5.30 -4.60
N LYS A 34 8.06 5.85 -4.90
CA LYS A 34 7.89 7.23 -5.31
C LYS A 34 7.54 8.16 -4.15
N ALA A 35 6.68 7.70 -3.25
CA ALA A 35 6.24 8.48 -2.11
C ALA A 35 5.93 7.61 -0.90
N ILE A 36 6.06 8.21 0.26
CA ILE A 36 5.66 7.60 1.53
C ILE A 36 4.82 8.57 2.34
N SER A 37 3.92 8.04 3.17
CA SER A 37 3.18 8.80 4.14
C SER A 37 3.27 8.18 5.53
N ARG A 38 3.54 9.01 6.52
CA ARG A 38 3.63 8.65 7.93
C ARG A 38 3.26 9.84 8.81
N ARG A 39 2.60 9.58 9.93
CA ARG A 39 2.21 10.61 10.89
C ARG A 39 3.39 11.29 11.58
N SER A 40 4.40 10.51 11.96
CA SER A 40 5.54 11.01 12.75
C SER A 40 6.58 11.69 11.87
N ALA A 41 7.35 12.59 12.47
CA ALA A 41 8.46 13.30 11.81
C ALA A 41 9.54 12.36 11.23
N ILE A 42 9.64 11.12 11.73
CA ILE A 42 10.53 10.08 11.20
C ILE A 42 10.25 9.83 9.71
N GLY A 43 9.01 10.01 9.25
CA GLY A 43 8.66 9.84 7.85
C GLY A 43 9.44 10.75 6.90
N GLN A 44 9.74 11.97 7.32
CA GLN A 44 10.55 12.90 6.53
C GLN A 44 11.99 12.38 6.36
N GLN A 45 12.58 11.88 7.42
CA GLN A 45 13.90 11.26 7.37
C GLN A 45 13.91 10.02 6.50
N GLN A 46 12.93 9.13 6.66
CA GLN A 46 12.77 7.92 5.83
C GLN A 46 12.65 8.28 4.34
N GLY A 47 11.85 9.30 4.01
CA GLY A 47 11.71 9.77 2.63
C GLY A 47 13.05 10.20 2.04
N ALA A 48 13.84 10.97 2.79
CA ALA A 48 15.16 11.40 2.37
C ALA A 48 16.13 10.22 2.17
N GLU A 49 16.15 9.27 3.11
CA GLU A 49 17.01 8.09 3.05
C GLU A 49 16.65 7.16 1.87
N TRP A 50 15.38 7.05 1.54
CA TRP A 50 14.89 6.15 0.48
C TRP A 50 14.74 6.82 -0.88
N GLY A 51 15.01 8.11 -0.97
CA GLY A 51 14.82 8.88 -2.21
C GLY A 51 13.35 8.99 -2.61
N ALA A 52 12.43 8.96 -1.65
CA ALA A 52 10.99 9.04 -1.86
C ALA A 52 10.42 10.35 -1.32
N ASN A 53 9.39 10.87 -1.96
CA ASN A 53 8.69 12.04 -1.47
C ASN A 53 7.94 11.71 -0.16
N TYR A 54 8.10 12.55 0.85
CA TYR A 54 7.35 12.44 2.08
C TYR A 54 6.09 13.30 2.03
N LEU A 55 4.96 12.70 2.40
CA LEU A 55 3.67 13.37 2.52
C LEU A 55 3.08 13.05 3.89
N SER A 56 2.78 14.08 4.69
CA SER A 56 2.17 13.91 6.01
C SER A 56 0.72 13.44 5.94
N ASP A 57 0.02 13.80 4.87
CA ASP A 57 -1.36 13.39 4.60
C ASP A 57 -1.37 12.26 3.54
N TRP A 58 -1.80 11.08 3.95
CA TRP A 58 -1.87 9.92 3.07
C TRP A 58 -2.87 10.07 1.90
N ARG A 59 -3.87 10.95 2.03
CA ARG A 59 -4.79 11.24 0.94
C ARG A 59 -4.08 11.90 -0.22
N LYS A 60 -3.18 12.83 0.06
CA LYS A 60 -2.35 13.46 -0.97
C LYS A 60 -1.50 12.46 -1.74
N LEU A 61 -1.02 11.41 -1.05
CA LEU A 61 -0.29 10.33 -1.71
C LEU A 61 -1.19 9.58 -2.69
N ILE A 62 -2.41 9.21 -2.30
CA ILE A 62 -3.34 8.48 -3.17
C ILE A 62 -3.69 9.28 -4.43
N TYR A 63 -3.92 10.58 -4.28
CA TYR A 63 -4.29 11.45 -5.39
C TYR A 63 -3.11 11.99 -6.21
N CYS A 64 -1.88 11.67 -5.82
CA CYS A 64 -0.71 12.01 -6.62
C CYS A 64 -0.74 11.25 -7.95
N GLN A 65 -0.68 11.99 -9.06
CA GLN A 65 -0.76 11.38 -10.40
C GLN A 65 0.43 10.47 -10.72
N ASP A 66 1.58 10.74 -10.12
CA ASP A 66 2.78 9.94 -10.31
C ASP A 66 2.72 8.58 -9.59
N ILE A 67 1.77 8.37 -8.68
CA ILE A 67 1.58 7.09 -7.99
C ILE A 67 0.62 6.21 -8.79
N GLU A 68 1.06 4.99 -9.09
CA GLU A 68 0.27 4.04 -9.89
C GLU A 68 -0.38 2.96 -9.04
N ALA A 69 0.20 2.64 -7.88
CA ALA A 69 -0.38 1.69 -6.93
C ALA A 69 0.01 2.04 -5.49
N VAL A 70 -0.80 1.62 -4.54
CA VAL A 70 -0.67 1.98 -3.13
C VAL A 70 -0.51 0.72 -2.27
N ILE A 71 0.42 0.77 -1.34
CA ILE A 71 0.56 -0.20 -0.25
C ILE A 71 0.18 0.51 1.05
N ALA A 72 -0.73 -0.06 1.83
CA ALA A 72 -1.09 0.45 3.14
C ALA A 72 -0.74 -0.56 4.23
N ALA A 73 0.21 -0.17 5.07
CA ALA A 73 0.65 -0.90 6.26
C ALA A 73 0.29 -0.11 7.52
N THR A 74 -1.00 0.16 7.66
CA THR A 74 -1.62 0.98 8.68
C THR A 74 -2.47 0.14 9.64
N PRO A 75 -2.87 0.69 10.79
CA PRO A 75 -3.86 0.02 11.63
C PRO A 75 -5.13 -0.33 10.85
N PRO A 76 -5.75 -1.49 11.09
CA PRO A 76 -6.94 -1.94 10.33
C PRO A 76 -8.11 -0.96 10.34
N THR A 77 -8.20 -0.13 11.37
CA THR A 77 -9.22 0.93 11.49
C THR A 77 -9.19 1.97 10.37
N LEU A 78 -8.05 2.11 9.69
CA LEU A 78 -7.89 3.03 8.55
C LEU A 78 -8.16 2.37 7.20
N ASN A 79 -8.22 1.05 7.13
CA ASN A 79 -8.25 0.33 5.86
C ASN A 79 -9.47 0.69 5.01
N LEU A 80 -10.65 0.85 5.62
CA LEU A 80 -11.86 1.23 4.88
C LEU A 80 -11.72 2.63 4.26
N ALA A 81 -11.23 3.61 5.02
CA ALA A 81 -11.03 4.96 4.50
C ALA A 81 -10.03 4.98 3.34
N ILE A 82 -8.91 4.27 3.48
CA ILE A 82 -7.89 4.15 2.43
C ILE A 82 -8.46 3.45 1.19
N ALA A 83 -9.21 2.36 1.37
CA ALA A 83 -9.83 1.63 0.28
C ALA A 83 -10.82 2.48 -0.51
N ARG A 84 -11.63 3.28 0.17
CA ARG A 84 -12.58 4.23 -0.47
C ARG A 84 -11.84 5.24 -1.35
N GLU A 85 -10.80 5.86 -0.82
CA GLU A 85 -10.03 6.85 -1.57
C GLU A 85 -9.29 6.21 -2.77
N CYS A 86 -8.73 5.02 -2.60
CA CYS A 86 -8.10 4.29 -3.70
C CYS A 86 -9.12 3.90 -4.79
N ALA A 87 -10.34 3.51 -4.40
CA ALA A 87 -11.40 3.20 -5.35
C ALA A 87 -11.79 4.44 -6.17
N ILE A 88 -11.95 5.59 -5.51
CA ILE A 88 -12.25 6.87 -6.19
C ILE A 88 -11.11 7.28 -7.12
N ALA A 89 -9.86 7.14 -6.68
CA ALA A 89 -8.69 7.51 -7.46
C ALA A 89 -8.32 6.48 -8.54
N GLY A 90 -8.98 5.32 -8.57
CA GLY A 90 -8.67 4.24 -9.50
C GLY A 90 -7.32 3.57 -9.26
N LYS A 91 -6.81 3.59 -8.03
CA LYS A 91 -5.49 3.06 -7.68
C LYS A 91 -5.60 1.64 -7.12
N PRO A 92 -4.86 0.67 -7.68
CA PRO A 92 -4.70 -0.64 -7.06
C PRO A 92 -4.15 -0.52 -5.63
N LEU A 93 -4.65 -1.36 -4.72
CA LEU A 93 -4.33 -1.30 -3.31
C LEU A 93 -3.89 -2.66 -2.77
N LEU A 94 -2.77 -2.68 -2.05
CA LEU A 94 -2.37 -3.78 -1.19
C LEU A 94 -2.55 -3.35 0.26
N LEU A 95 -3.35 -4.09 1.02
CA LEU A 95 -3.57 -3.89 2.45
C LEU A 95 -2.83 -4.94 3.27
N GLU A 96 -2.22 -4.51 4.38
CA GLU A 96 -1.79 -5.45 5.41
C GLU A 96 -3.00 -6.14 6.07
N LYS A 97 -2.77 -7.37 6.51
CA LYS A 97 -3.76 -8.12 7.29
C LYS A 97 -3.94 -7.50 8.70
N PRO A 98 -5.12 -7.61 9.30
CA PRO A 98 -6.37 -8.11 8.72
C PRO A 98 -6.99 -7.09 7.75
N LEU A 99 -7.91 -7.56 6.92
CA LEU A 99 -8.60 -6.71 5.93
C LEU A 99 -9.25 -5.48 6.57
N ALA A 100 -9.88 -5.65 7.73
CA ALA A 100 -10.55 -4.59 8.46
C ALA A 100 -10.63 -4.92 9.94
N ASP A 101 -11.03 -3.96 10.74
CA ASP A 101 -11.25 -4.06 12.19
C ASP A 101 -12.62 -4.66 12.55
N THR A 102 -13.61 -4.54 11.66
CA THR A 102 -14.97 -5.06 11.86
C THR A 102 -15.47 -5.80 10.62
N LEU A 103 -16.47 -6.67 10.82
CA LEU A 103 -17.15 -7.34 9.72
C LEU A 103 -17.85 -6.34 8.79
N ALA A 104 -18.46 -5.31 9.35
CA ALA A 104 -19.12 -4.26 8.56
C ALA A 104 -18.13 -3.55 7.63
N SER A 105 -16.99 -3.12 8.15
CA SER A 105 -15.92 -2.49 7.36
C SER A 105 -15.37 -3.45 6.30
N ALA A 106 -15.18 -4.73 6.64
CA ALA A 106 -14.72 -5.72 5.67
C ALA A 106 -15.71 -5.92 4.51
N ARG A 107 -17.00 -6.02 4.80
CA ARG A 107 -18.05 -6.12 3.78
C ARG A 107 -18.08 -4.90 2.87
N GLU A 108 -17.90 -3.71 3.43
CA GLU A 108 -17.87 -2.48 2.67
C GLU A 108 -16.64 -2.40 1.75
N ILE A 109 -15.46 -2.78 2.23
CA ILE A 109 -14.24 -2.88 1.41
C ILE A 109 -14.47 -3.85 0.24
N LEU A 110 -15.06 -5.03 0.49
CA LEU A 110 -15.36 -5.99 -0.57
C LEU A 110 -16.38 -5.44 -1.57
N SER A 111 -17.33 -4.62 -1.14
CA SER A 111 -18.27 -3.97 -2.06
C SER A 111 -17.59 -3.00 -3.02
N LEU A 112 -16.52 -2.33 -2.58
CA LEU A 112 -15.72 -1.45 -3.46
C LEU A 112 -15.05 -2.24 -4.59
N THR A 113 -14.60 -3.45 -4.33
CA THR A 113 -14.00 -4.30 -5.37
C THR A 113 -15.01 -4.70 -6.44
N ARG A 114 -16.26 -4.93 -6.04
CA ARG A 114 -17.35 -5.36 -6.94
C ARG A 114 -17.98 -4.19 -7.70
N ASN A 115 -18.22 -3.08 -7.01
CA ASN A 115 -19.03 -1.97 -7.54
C ASN A 115 -18.20 -0.83 -8.14
N GLN A 116 -16.95 -0.69 -7.72
CA GLN A 116 -16.06 0.39 -8.16
C GLN A 116 -14.75 -0.13 -8.79
N ASN A 117 -14.68 -1.43 -9.09
CA ASN A 117 -13.52 -2.06 -9.72
C ASN A 117 -12.20 -1.84 -8.97
N LEU A 118 -12.23 -1.68 -7.64
CA LEU A 118 -11.02 -1.59 -6.83
C LEU A 118 -10.25 -2.91 -6.96
N ARG A 119 -9.03 -2.84 -7.47
CA ARG A 119 -8.09 -3.96 -7.45
C ARG A 119 -7.42 -4.03 -6.10
N LEU A 120 -7.78 -5.04 -5.32
CA LEU A 120 -7.36 -5.20 -3.93
C LEU A 120 -6.63 -6.51 -3.72
N THR A 121 -5.50 -6.44 -3.02
CA THR A 121 -4.79 -7.60 -2.49
C THR A 121 -4.62 -7.42 -0.98
N VAL A 122 -4.87 -8.47 -0.21
CA VAL A 122 -4.58 -8.53 1.22
C VAL A 122 -3.32 -9.35 1.44
N ALA A 123 -2.39 -8.83 2.23
CA ALA A 123 -1.09 -9.45 2.49
C ALA A 123 -1.20 -10.65 3.43
N GLN A 124 -1.76 -11.74 2.94
CA GLN A 124 -1.79 -13.05 3.61
C GLN A 124 -0.48 -13.79 3.27
N THR A 125 0.58 -13.43 3.97
CA THR A 125 1.96 -13.84 3.61
C THR A 125 2.19 -15.34 3.63
N LEU A 126 1.50 -16.09 4.49
CA LEU A 126 1.57 -17.55 4.52
C LEU A 126 1.13 -18.21 3.20
N ARG A 127 0.27 -17.53 2.44
CA ARG A 127 -0.16 -17.99 1.12
C ARG A 127 1.00 -18.17 0.13
N TYR A 128 2.09 -17.46 0.34
CA TYR A 128 3.28 -17.50 -0.53
C TYR A 128 4.41 -18.35 0.06
N ASN A 129 4.18 -19.03 1.18
CA ASN A 129 5.18 -19.88 1.81
C ASN A 129 5.26 -21.21 1.06
N PRO A 130 6.44 -21.61 0.54
CA PRO A 130 6.60 -22.86 -0.23
C PRO A 130 6.19 -24.11 0.56
N ILE A 131 6.42 -24.13 1.88
CA ILE A 131 6.06 -25.26 2.73
C ILE A 131 4.54 -25.41 2.82
N ILE A 132 3.83 -24.28 2.97
CA ILE A 132 2.35 -24.27 3.01
C ILE A 132 1.77 -24.72 1.66
N HIS A 133 2.40 -24.34 0.56
CA HIS A 133 1.97 -24.76 -0.77
C HIS A 133 2.21 -26.26 -1.03
N ALA A 134 3.20 -26.86 -0.38
CA ALA A 134 3.52 -28.28 -0.54
C ALA A 134 2.64 -29.21 0.30
N MET A 135 1.84 -28.68 1.22
CA MET A 135 0.88 -29.46 2.05
C MET A 135 -0.44 -29.66 1.33
#